data_56bd8170c1382922de7289ef41e1ed48
#
_entry.id   56bd8170c1382922de7289ef41e1ed48
#
_cell.length_a   1.000
_cell.length_b   1.000
_cell.length_c   1.000
_cell.angle_alpha   90.00
_cell.angle_beta   90.00
_cell.angle_gamma   90.00
#
_symmetry.space_group_name_H-M   'P 1'
#
loop_
_entity.id
_entity.type
_entity.pdbx_description
1 polymer ?
#
loop_
_entity_poly.entity_id
_entity_poly.type
_entity_poly.pdbx_seq_one_letter_code
_entity_poly.pdbx_strand_id
1 'polypeptide(L)' 'MQDEQKKFQEKLSELLSYARNHENKVTMKEVRDFFEDFALDEQKVTFVCEYLTMEQVDVADYEP' A
#
# COMPACT_ATOMS: atom_id res chain seq x y z
N MET A 1 2.31 -12.80 -16.85
CA MET A 1 3.46 -13.20 -16.12
C MET A 1 4.15 -12.04 -15.46
N GLN A 2 4.47 -10.98 -16.19
CA GLN A 2 4.97 -9.75 -15.56
C GLN A 2 3.85 -8.78 -15.23
N ASP A 3 2.64 -9.10 -15.66
CA ASP A 3 1.51 -8.20 -15.51
C ASP A 3 1.10 -8.00 -14.06
N GLU A 4 1.21 -9.05 -13.25
CA GLU A 4 0.83 -8.93 -11.84
C GLU A 4 1.75 -7.99 -11.09
N GLN A 5 3.05 -8.10 -11.36
CA GLN A 5 4.03 -7.24 -10.72
C GLN A 5 3.83 -5.79 -11.14
N LYS A 6 3.55 -5.58 -12.41
CA LYS A 6 3.29 -4.25 -12.92
C LYS A 6 2.03 -3.65 -12.31
N LYS A 7 0.97 -4.45 -12.23
CA LYS A 7 -0.27 -4.00 -11.59
C LYS A 7 -0.05 -3.68 -10.13
N PHE A 8 0.76 -4.48 -9.46
CA PHE A 8 1.09 -4.23 -8.06
C PHE A 8 1.78 -2.88 -7.90
N GLN A 9 2.74 -2.59 -8.77
CA GLN A 9 3.44 -1.31 -8.72
C GLN A 9 2.52 -0.15 -9.04
N GLU A 10 1.60 -0.33 -9.98
CA GLU A 10 0.62 0.70 -10.29
C GLU A 10 -0.28 0.99 -9.10
N LYS A 11 -0.70 -0.06 -8.40
CA LYS A 11 -1.51 0.12 -7.20
C LYS A 11 -0.73 0.84 -6.09
N LEU A 12 0.55 0.53 -5.95
CA LEU A 12 1.38 1.24 -5.00
C LEU A 12 1.45 2.73 -5.32
N SER A 13 1.62 3.07 -6.59
CA SER A 13 1.62 4.46 -7.02
C SER A 13 0.30 5.15 -6.72
N GLU A 14 -0.81 4.46 -7.03
CA GLU A 14 -2.13 5.01 -6.76
C GLU A 14 -2.35 5.22 -5.28
N LEU A 15 -1.94 4.26 -4.48
CA LEU A 15 -2.08 4.37 -3.04
C LEU A 15 -1.24 5.53 -2.49
N LEU A 16 -0.04 5.70 -3.03
CA LEU A 16 0.82 6.81 -2.63
C LEU A 16 0.17 8.15 -2.96
N SER A 17 -0.39 8.27 -4.16
CA SER A 17 -1.10 9.49 -4.56
C SER A 17 -2.30 9.75 -3.66
N TYR A 18 -3.03 8.69 -3.35
CA TYR A 18 -4.17 8.79 -2.43
C TYR A 18 -3.71 9.31 -1.08
N ALA A 19 -2.63 8.76 -0.56
CA ALA A 19 -2.10 9.17 0.73
C ALA A 19 -1.70 10.64 0.72
N ARG A 20 -1.08 11.09 -0.36
CA ARG A 20 -0.67 12.49 -0.46
C ARG A 20 -1.85 13.45 -0.46
N ASN A 21 -2.98 13.00 -1.02
CA ASN A 21 -4.21 13.79 -0.99
C ASN A 21 -4.89 13.76 0.38
N HIS A 22 -4.44 12.87 1.26
CA HIS A 22 -4.98 12.71 2.60
C HIS A 22 -3.93 12.98 3.66
N GLU A 23 -3.12 13.99 3.42
CA GLU A 23 -2.10 14.47 4.37
C GLU A 23 -1.05 13.39 4.69
N ASN A 24 -0.75 12.55 3.71
CA ASN A 24 0.23 11.48 3.84
C ASN A 24 -0.15 10.48 4.92
N LYS A 25 -1.43 10.16 4.99
CA LYS A 25 -1.94 9.20 5.96
C LYS A 25 -2.87 8.21 5.29
N VAL A 26 -2.74 6.96 5.65
CA VAL A 26 -3.67 5.91 5.23
C VAL A 26 -3.86 4.96 6.40
N THR A 27 -4.91 4.15 6.32
CA THR A 27 -5.14 3.09 7.32
C THR A 27 -4.83 1.74 6.70
N MET A 28 -4.62 0.74 7.56
CA MET A 28 -4.45 -0.62 7.07
C MET A 28 -5.65 -1.09 6.26
N LYS A 29 -6.83 -0.68 6.66
CA LYS A 29 -8.04 -1.02 5.92
C LYS A 29 -7.99 -0.48 4.50
N GLU A 30 -7.54 0.76 4.35
CA GLU A 30 -7.42 1.37 3.03
C GLU A 30 -6.38 0.64 2.19
N VAL A 31 -5.26 0.26 2.79
CA VAL A 31 -4.23 -0.51 2.10
C VAL A 31 -4.81 -1.81 1.58
N ARG A 32 -5.54 -2.52 2.42
CA ARG A 32 -6.15 -3.78 2.01
C ARG A 32 -7.20 -3.60 0.93
N ASP A 33 -7.98 -2.53 1.02
CA ASP A 33 -8.98 -2.24 0.01
C ASP A 33 -8.35 -1.95 -1.36
N PHE A 34 -7.24 -1.23 -1.36
CA PHE A 34 -6.54 -0.94 -2.61
C PHE A 34 -6.02 -2.21 -3.27
N PHE A 35 -5.64 -3.19 -2.46
CA PHE A 35 -5.08 -4.44 -2.96
C PHE A 35 -6.05 -5.60 -2.84
N GLU A 36 -7.35 -5.30 -2.84
CA GLU A 36 -8.37 -6.33 -2.70
C GLU A 36 -8.28 -7.37 -3.81
N ASP A 37 -7.95 -6.95 -5.02
CA ASP A 37 -7.80 -7.84 -6.16
C ASP A 37 -6.55 -8.70 -6.09
N PHE A 38 -5.66 -8.38 -5.17
CA PHE A 38 -4.44 -9.15 -4.98
C PHE A 38 -4.55 -9.94 -3.68
N ALA A 39 -4.17 -11.19 -3.73
CA ALA A 39 -4.14 -12.00 -2.52
C ALA A 39 -2.89 -11.62 -1.71
N LEU A 40 -2.98 -10.53 -0.95
CA LEU A 40 -1.85 -10.07 -0.16
C LEU A 40 -1.60 -11.01 1.01
N ASP A 41 -0.39 -11.52 1.09
CA ASP A 41 0.06 -12.24 2.27
C ASP A 41 0.78 -11.27 3.21
N GLU A 42 1.20 -11.78 4.36
CA GLU A 42 1.84 -10.93 5.36
C GLU A 42 3.09 -10.25 4.83
N GLN A 43 3.86 -10.95 4.02
CA GLN A 43 5.10 -10.40 3.48
C GLN A 43 4.82 -9.23 2.55
N LYS A 44 3.80 -9.36 1.72
CA LYS A 44 3.45 -8.27 0.80
C LYS A 44 2.85 -7.10 1.54
N VAL A 45 2.03 -7.35 2.54
CA VAL A 45 1.47 -6.29 3.36
C VAL A 45 2.60 -5.53 4.06
N THR A 46 3.55 -6.25 4.63
CA THR A 46 4.71 -5.63 5.26
C THR A 46 5.49 -4.79 4.27
N PHE A 47 5.71 -5.32 3.07
CA PHE A 47 6.42 -4.59 2.02
C PHE A 47 5.72 -3.29 1.68
N VAL A 48 4.41 -3.34 1.50
CA VAL A 48 3.63 -2.14 1.17
C VAL A 48 3.73 -1.12 2.28
N CYS A 49 3.60 -1.55 3.52
CA CYS A 49 3.68 -0.64 4.66
C CYS A 49 5.06 -0.02 4.79
N GLU A 50 6.10 -0.81 4.60
CA GLU A 50 7.47 -0.29 4.64
C GLU A 50 7.70 0.71 3.51
N TYR A 51 7.21 0.40 2.32
CA TYR A 51 7.33 1.31 1.19
C TYR A 51 6.67 2.65 1.49
N LEU A 52 5.46 2.61 2.03
CA LEU A 52 4.74 3.83 2.37
C LEU A 52 5.48 4.61 3.46
N THR A 53 6.02 3.91 4.44
CA THR A 53 6.79 4.56 5.49
C THR A 53 8.03 5.25 4.93
N MET A 54 8.69 4.61 3.99
CA MET A 54 9.85 5.20 3.32
C MET A 54 9.49 6.45 2.54
N GLU A 55 8.27 6.50 2.03
CA GLU A 55 7.76 7.66 1.31
C GLU A 55 7.12 8.69 2.25
N GLN A 56 7.34 8.53 3.54
CA GLN A 56 6.86 9.45 4.57
C GLN A 56 5.33 9.44 4.69
N VAL A 57 4.72 8.32 4.37
CA VAL A 57 3.29 8.12 4.57
C VAL A 57 3.07 7.38 5.88
N ASP A 58 2.16 7.90 6.67
CA ASP A 58 1.81 7.30 7.96
C ASP A 58 0.72 6.26 7.75
N VAL A 59 0.98 5.04 8.18
CA VAL A 59 0.01 3.95 8.07
C VAL A 59 -0.59 3.72 9.46
N ALA A 60 -1.83 4.16 9.63
CA ALA A 60 -2.53 3.96 10.89
C ALA A 60 -2.92 2.50 11.05
N ASP A 61 -2.94 2.04 12.27
CA ASP A 61 -3.31 0.66 12.63
C ASP A 61 -2.33 -0.40 12.11
N TYR A 62 -1.16 0.02 11.68
CA TYR A 62 -0.13 -0.94 11.28
C TYR A 62 0.57 -1.46 12.53
N GLU A 63 0.55 -2.77 12.69
CA GLU A 63 1.26 -3.45 13.76
C GLU A 63 2.35 -4.33 13.15
N PRO A 64 3.60 -4.01 13.40
CA PRO A 64 4.72 -4.79 12.87
C PRO A 64 4.83 -6.18 13.51
#